data_791002cab91672ae225f557c9a53cf98
#
_entry.id   791002cab91672ae225f557c9a53cf98
#
_cell.length_a   1.000
_cell.length_b   1.000
_cell.length_c   1.000
_cell.angle_alpha   90.00
_cell.angle_beta   90.00
_cell.angle_gamma   90.00
#
_symmetry.space_group_name_H-M   'P 1'
#
loop_
_entity.id
_entity.type
_entity.pdbx_description
1 polymer ?
#
loop_
_entity_poly.entity_id
_entity_poly.type
_entity_poly.pdbx_seq_one_letter_code
_entity_poly.pdbx_strand_id
1 'polypeptide(L)'
;MTKTTLQIVKEMEQALERAEVDCSDYFHDDFDWVANFGCGTKRGLDEFERAWYKPFRDAFGDRHFATEHYLEDGNWAACFGHCEATHHGDFMGIAPTGKRIKIPYIDFWRVEDGKIAENRVSVDFPAILAQLGQDIFN
;
A
#
# COMPACT_ATOMS: atom_id res chain seq x y z
N MET A 1 -19.26 18.49 8.48
CA MET A 1 -18.32 18.97 7.45
C MET A 1 -17.81 17.79 6.62
N THR A 2 -17.84 17.97 5.33
CA THR A 2 -17.35 16.94 4.41
C THR A 2 -15.83 16.96 4.38
N LYS A 3 -15.20 15.79 4.50
CA LYS A 3 -13.75 15.67 4.37
C LYS A 3 -13.33 15.82 2.92
N THR A 4 -12.14 16.40 2.69
CA THR A 4 -11.56 16.46 1.35
C THR A 4 -11.06 15.08 0.94
N THR A 5 -10.86 14.89 -0.36
CA THR A 5 -10.23 13.68 -0.91
C THR A 5 -8.91 13.38 -0.20
N LEU A 6 -8.07 14.40 -0.04
CA LEU A 6 -6.75 14.23 0.59
C LEU A 6 -6.86 13.86 2.07
N GLN A 7 -7.81 14.43 2.81
CA GLN A 7 -8.03 14.05 4.21
C GLN A 7 -8.40 12.59 4.34
N ILE A 8 -9.27 12.09 3.47
CA ILE A 8 -9.70 10.68 3.45
C ILE A 8 -8.51 9.78 3.17
N VAL A 9 -7.68 10.13 2.18
CA VAL A 9 -6.48 9.34 1.82
C VAL A 9 -5.48 9.30 2.99
N LYS A 10 -5.24 10.42 3.65
CA LYS A 10 -4.31 10.47 4.78
C LYS A 10 -4.80 9.66 5.97
N GLU A 11 -6.08 9.68 6.25
CA GLU A 11 -6.66 8.87 7.33
C GLU A 11 -6.54 7.37 7.02
N MET A 12 -6.75 6.99 5.77
CA MET A 12 -6.58 5.62 5.32
C MET A 12 -5.12 5.17 5.48
N GLU A 13 -4.14 6.00 5.08
CA GLU A 13 -2.72 5.67 5.26
C GLU A 13 -2.38 5.41 6.72
N GLN A 14 -2.89 6.23 7.63
CA GLN A 14 -2.68 6.05 9.06
C GLN A 14 -3.24 4.73 9.57
N ALA A 15 -4.41 4.34 9.06
CA ALA A 15 -5.04 3.06 9.41
C ALA A 15 -4.17 1.88 8.93
N LEU A 16 -3.66 1.94 7.70
CA LEU A 16 -2.78 0.90 7.17
C LEU A 16 -1.46 0.83 7.95
N GLU A 17 -0.93 1.96 8.37
CA GLU A 17 0.29 2.01 9.18
C GLU A 17 0.08 1.31 10.52
N ARG A 18 -1.08 1.50 11.14
CA ARG A 18 -1.44 0.83 12.40
C ARG A 18 -1.77 -0.65 12.22
N ALA A 19 -1.72 -1.16 10.98
CA ALA A 19 -2.04 -2.55 10.65
C ALA A 19 -3.48 -2.94 10.99
N GLU A 20 -4.43 -2.02 10.79
CA GLU A 20 -5.84 -2.36 10.98
C GLU A 20 -6.26 -3.48 10.03
N VAL A 21 -6.96 -4.46 10.57
CA VAL A 21 -7.39 -5.64 9.79
C VAL A 21 -8.65 -5.36 9.00
N ASP A 22 -9.59 -4.63 9.62
CA ASP A 22 -10.85 -4.25 8.96
C ASP A 22 -10.72 -2.84 8.40
N CYS A 23 -10.62 -2.74 7.09
CA CYS A 23 -10.48 -1.46 6.39
C CYS A 23 -11.80 -0.94 5.82
N SER A 24 -12.94 -1.55 6.19
CA SER A 24 -14.25 -1.18 5.62
C SER A 24 -14.68 0.25 5.91
N ASP A 25 -14.10 0.90 6.93
CA ASP A 25 -14.37 2.30 7.22
C ASP A 25 -13.73 3.25 6.20
N TYR A 26 -12.72 2.79 5.47
CA TYR A 26 -11.93 3.63 4.55
C TYR A 26 -12.11 3.26 3.09
N PHE A 27 -12.52 2.04 2.80
CA PHE A 27 -12.64 1.51 1.44
C PHE A 27 -14.06 1.02 1.16
N HIS A 28 -14.52 1.22 -0.08
CA HIS A 28 -15.75 0.58 -0.53
C HIS A 28 -15.56 -0.93 -0.66
N ASP A 29 -16.63 -1.70 -0.46
CA ASP A 29 -16.59 -3.15 -0.61
C ASP A 29 -16.17 -3.58 -2.01
N ASP A 30 -16.56 -2.81 -3.02
CA ASP A 30 -16.25 -3.07 -4.43
C ASP A 30 -15.01 -2.29 -4.93
N PHE A 31 -14.20 -1.83 -4.01
CA PHE A 31 -12.96 -1.11 -4.32
C PHE A 31 -12.06 -1.92 -5.25
N ASP A 32 -11.44 -1.22 -6.22
CA ASP A 32 -10.50 -1.83 -7.16
C ASP A 32 -9.07 -1.43 -6.79
N TRP A 33 -8.22 -2.43 -6.63
CA TRP A 33 -6.79 -2.25 -6.40
C TRP A 33 -6.05 -2.65 -7.67
N VAL A 34 -5.50 -1.67 -8.39
CA VAL A 34 -4.85 -1.86 -9.69
C VAL A 34 -3.34 -1.70 -9.51
N ALA A 35 -2.62 -2.82 -9.52
CA ALA A 35 -1.18 -2.83 -9.29
C ALA A 35 -0.41 -2.78 -10.61
N ASN A 36 0.50 -1.82 -10.73
CA ASN A 36 1.34 -1.65 -11.90
C ASN A 36 2.73 -2.26 -11.72
N PHE A 37 2.83 -3.36 -10.97
CA PHE A 37 4.12 -3.97 -10.67
C PHE A 37 4.10 -5.51 -10.71
N GLY A 38 3.15 -6.07 -11.43
CA GLY A 38 3.10 -7.50 -11.67
C GLY A 38 2.14 -8.31 -10.82
N CYS A 39 1.54 -7.70 -9.79
CA CYS A 39 0.58 -8.41 -8.91
C CYS A 39 -0.83 -8.48 -9.50
N GLY A 40 -1.09 -7.76 -10.59
CA GLY A 40 -2.41 -7.73 -11.22
C GLY A 40 -3.44 -6.93 -10.41
N THR A 41 -4.67 -6.94 -10.89
CA THR A 41 -5.77 -6.22 -10.25
C THR A 41 -6.46 -7.12 -9.23
N LYS A 42 -6.76 -6.55 -8.05
CA LYS A 42 -7.61 -7.20 -7.05
C LYS A 42 -8.94 -6.45 -7.01
N ARG A 43 -10.03 -7.18 -7.19
CA ARG A 43 -11.37 -6.58 -7.25
C ARG A 43 -12.09 -6.84 -5.94
N GLY A 44 -12.51 -5.76 -5.29
CA GLY A 44 -13.19 -5.81 -4.02
C GLY A 44 -12.24 -5.81 -2.83
N LEU A 45 -12.73 -5.27 -1.72
CA LEU A 45 -11.95 -5.14 -0.50
C LEU A 45 -11.51 -6.49 0.05
N ASP A 46 -12.37 -7.49 -0.02
CA ASP A 46 -12.07 -8.84 0.48
C ASP A 46 -10.88 -9.46 -0.27
N GLU A 47 -10.88 -9.38 -1.61
CA GLU A 47 -9.77 -9.92 -2.40
C GLU A 47 -8.48 -9.16 -2.14
N PHE A 48 -8.55 -7.82 -2.06
CA PHE A 48 -7.40 -6.99 -1.74
C PHE A 48 -6.80 -7.38 -0.39
N GLU A 49 -7.61 -7.52 0.65
CA GLU A 49 -7.14 -7.87 1.99
C GLU A 49 -6.51 -9.27 2.01
N ARG A 50 -7.17 -10.24 1.38
CA ARG A 50 -6.74 -11.63 1.37
C ARG A 50 -5.50 -11.86 0.50
N ALA A 51 -5.46 -11.26 -0.68
CA ALA A 51 -4.44 -11.57 -1.69
C ALA A 51 -3.24 -10.62 -1.68
N TRP A 52 -3.37 -9.43 -1.09
CA TRP A 52 -2.28 -8.47 -1.02
C TRP A 52 -2.00 -7.96 0.39
N TYR A 53 -2.98 -7.32 1.03
CA TYR A 53 -2.73 -6.62 2.29
C TYR A 53 -2.28 -7.56 3.42
N LYS A 54 -2.94 -8.69 3.58
CA LYS A 54 -2.57 -9.66 4.61
C LYS A 54 -1.18 -10.27 4.37
N PRO A 55 -0.87 -10.81 3.16
CA PRO A 55 0.49 -11.31 2.90
C PRO A 55 1.57 -10.25 3.10
N PHE A 56 1.32 -9.01 2.67
CA PHE A 56 2.26 -7.91 2.84
C PHE A 56 2.46 -7.60 4.32
N ARG A 57 1.37 -7.48 5.07
CA ARG A 57 1.41 -7.20 6.51
C ARG A 57 2.10 -8.32 7.28
N ASP A 58 1.87 -9.58 6.89
CA ASP A 58 2.52 -10.72 7.55
C ASP A 58 4.02 -10.78 7.26
N ALA A 59 4.46 -10.26 6.11
CA ALA A 59 5.88 -10.25 5.75
C ALA A 59 6.64 -9.05 6.32
N PHE A 60 5.97 -7.88 6.45
CA PHE A 60 6.61 -6.63 6.81
C PHE A 60 5.90 -5.98 8.00
N GLY A 61 6.58 -5.91 9.13
CA GLY A 61 6.06 -5.31 10.37
C GLY A 61 6.70 -3.96 10.69
N ASP A 62 6.23 -3.34 11.77
CA ASP A 62 6.69 -2.03 12.24
C ASP A 62 6.72 -1.02 11.09
N ARG A 63 5.63 -0.95 10.34
CA ARG A 63 5.54 -0.11 9.15
C ARG A 63 5.41 1.36 9.52
N HIS A 64 6.14 2.18 8.78
CA HIS A 64 6.03 3.62 8.83
C HIS A 64 5.95 4.16 7.41
N PHE A 65 4.86 4.84 7.07
CA PHE A 65 4.70 5.47 5.76
C PHE A 65 5.32 6.85 5.78
N ALA A 66 6.43 7.00 5.05
CA ALA A 66 7.12 8.27 4.86
C ALA A 66 6.73 8.84 3.50
N THR A 67 5.48 9.26 3.38
CA THR A 67 4.99 9.88 2.15
C THR A 67 5.58 11.27 2.02
N GLU A 68 6.28 11.51 0.91
CA GLU A 68 7.05 12.73 0.71
C GLU A 68 6.23 13.87 0.13
N HIS A 69 5.26 13.55 -0.72
CA HIS A 69 4.48 14.55 -1.42
C HIS A 69 3.09 14.04 -1.76
N TYR A 70 2.09 14.93 -1.63
CA TYR A 70 0.71 14.66 -2.00
C TYR A 70 0.22 15.68 -3.01
N LEU A 71 -0.63 15.24 -3.92
CA LEU A 71 -1.37 16.07 -4.86
C LEU A 71 -2.86 15.72 -4.75
N GLU A 72 -3.71 16.72 -4.95
CA GLU A 72 -5.15 16.51 -4.98
C GLU A 72 -5.72 17.14 -6.25
N ASP A 73 -6.57 16.41 -6.95
CA ASP A 73 -7.28 16.88 -8.12
C ASP A 73 -8.70 16.30 -8.10
N GLY A 74 -9.66 17.11 -7.65
CA GLY A 74 -11.04 16.68 -7.54
C GLY A 74 -11.19 15.50 -6.59
N ASN A 75 -11.73 14.39 -7.10
CA ASN A 75 -11.90 13.17 -6.32
C ASN A 75 -10.71 12.21 -6.41
N TRP A 76 -9.61 12.65 -7.00
CA TRP A 76 -8.36 11.90 -7.04
C TRP A 76 -7.32 12.56 -6.14
N ALA A 77 -6.50 11.74 -5.50
CA ALA A 77 -5.28 12.18 -4.84
C ALA A 77 -4.14 11.29 -5.28
N ALA A 78 -2.94 11.84 -5.30
CA ALA A 78 -1.74 11.09 -5.66
C ALA A 78 -0.66 11.37 -4.63
N CYS A 79 0.22 10.40 -4.43
CA CYS A 79 1.35 10.58 -3.53
C CYS A 79 2.51 9.70 -3.95
N PHE A 80 3.71 10.04 -3.48
CA PHE A 80 4.86 9.16 -3.56
C PHE A 80 5.66 9.25 -2.27
N GLY A 81 6.41 8.21 -2.00
CA GLY A 81 7.22 8.11 -0.80
C GLY A 81 7.75 6.70 -0.64
N HIS A 82 8.03 6.33 0.59
CA HIS A 82 8.42 4.96 0.88
C HIS A 82 7.82 4.50 2.21
N CYS A 83 7.64 3.20 2.33
CA CYS A 83 7.27 2.55 3.57
C CYS A 83 8.53 1.95 4.20
N GLU A 84 8.83 2.31 5.44
CA GLU A 84 9.90 1.67 6.19
C GLU A 84 9.28 0.50 6.95
N ALA A 85 9.89 -0.67 6.85
CA ALA A 85 9.34 -1.87 7.47
C ALA A 85 10.43 -2.88 7.78
N THR A 86 10.15 -3.79 8.71
CA THR A 86 11.04 -4.87 9.07
C THR A 86 10.55 -6.16 8.40
N HIS A 87 11.45 -6.82 7.67
CA HIS A 87 11.16 -8.09 7.02
C HIS A 87 11.18 -9.21 8.06
N HIS A 88 10.00 -9.60 8.56
CA HIS A 88 9.88 -10.58 9.63
C HIS A 88 9.08 -11.82 9.25
N GLY A 89 8.54 -11.88 8.04
CA GLY A 89 7.82 -13.05 7.53
C GLY A 89 8.25 -13.36 6.11
N ASP A 90 7.92 -14.56 5.63
CA ASP A 90 8.24 -14.96 4.25
C ASP A 90 7.66 -13.99 3.24
N PHE A 91 8.45 -13.60 2.25
CA PHE A 91 8.02 -12.74 1.16
C PHE A 91 8.53 -13.30 -0.16
N MET A 92 7.62 -13.72 -1.03
CA MET A 92 7.95 -14.27 -2.36
C MET A 92 8.99 -15.41 -2.27
N GLY A 93 8.87 -16.26 -1.25
CA GLY A 93 9.79 -17.37 -1.03
C GLY A 93 11.10 -16.98 -0.33
N ILE A 94 11.28 -15.72 0.02
CA ILE A 94 12.44 -15.25 0.76
C ILE A 94 12.16 -15.35 2.26
N ALA A 95 12.94 -16.16 2.97
CA ALA A 95 12.79 -16.33 4.41
C ALA A 95 13.06 -15.01 5.15
N PRO A 96 12.46 -14.81 6.33
CA PRO A 96 12.66 -13.57 7.09
C PRO A 96 14.13 -13.23 7.30
N THR A 97 14.53 -12.02 6.89
CA THR A 97 15.92 -11.55 7.05
C THR A 97 16.13 -10.73 8.31
N GLY A 98 15.05 -10.24 8.91
CA GLY A 98 15.13 -9.31 10.04
C GLY A 98 15.59 -7.90 9.65
N LYS A 99 15.82 -7.63 8.37
CA LYS A 99 16.31 -6.35 7.91
C LYS A 99 15.21 -5.29 7.94
N ARG A 100 15.61 -4.06 8.28
CA ARG A 100 14.77 -2.88 8.09
C ARG A 100 14.98 -2.38 6.67
N ILE A 101 13.91 -2.27 5.88
CA ILE A 101 14.00 -1.89 4.48
C ILE A 101 13.11 -0.70 4.16
N LYS A 102 13.35 -0.10 3.01
CA LYS A 102 12.51 0.97 2.46
C LYS A 102 11.83 0.44 1.21
N ILE A 103 10.51 0.62 1.17
CA ILE A 103 9.65 0.14 0.08
C ILE A 103 9.10 1.35 -0.65
N PRO A 104 9.71 1.77 -1.78
CA PRO A 104 9.22 2.93 -2.53
C PRO A 104 7.87 2.66 -3.17
N TYR A 105 6.99 3.65 -3.19
CA TYR A 105 5.68 3.54 -3.82
C TYR A 105 5.24 4.85 -4.45
N ILE A 106 4.36 4.70 -5.45
CA ILE A 106 3.64 5.79 -6.10
C ILE A 106 2.17 5.35 -6.14
N ASP A 107 1.28 6.18 -5.62
CA ASP A 107 -0.14 5.86 -5.50
C ASP A 107 -1.02 6.93 -6.13
N PHE A 108 -2.10 6.47 -6.76
CA PHE A 108 -3.26 7.28 -7.13
C PHE A 108 -4.48 6.69 -6.45
N TRP A 109 -5.27 7.54 -5.81
CA TRP A 109 -6.45 7.13 -5.05
C TRP A 109 -7.67 7.89 -5.54
N ARG A 110 -8.75 7.20 -5.85
CA ARG A 110 -10.02 7.83 -6.18
C ARG A 110 -11.01 7.64 -5.03
N VAL A 111 -11.60 8.74 -4.60
CA VAL A 111 -12.58 8.76 -3.52
C VAL A 111 -13.97 8.95 -4.09
N GLU A 112 -14.93 8.20 -3.56
CA GLU A 112 -16.33 8.29 -3.94
C GLU A 112 -17.18 8.11 -2.69
N ASP A 113 -18.10 9.03 -2.45
CA ASP A 113 -19.00 8.98 -1.28
C ASP A 113 -18.25 8.73 0.03
N GLY A 114 -17.15 9.44 0.22
CA GLY A 114 -16.41 9.46 1.49
C GLY A 114 -15.46 8.29 1.73
N LYS A 115 -15.32 7.38 0.76
CA LYS A 115 -14.42 6.21 0.88
C LYS A 115 -13.61 6.00 -0.40
N ILE A 116 -12.52 5.27 -0.26
CA ILE A 116 -11.66 4.91 -1.40
C ILE A 116 -12.41 3.92 -2.30
N ALA A 117 -12.55 4.26 -3.58
CA ALA A 117 -13.19 3.41 -4.58
C ALA A 117 -12.19 2.74 -5.51
N GLU A 118 -10.99 3.33 -5.66
CA GLU A 118 -9.97 2.81 -6.55
C GLU A 118 -8.59 3.25 -6.09
N ASN A 119 -7.61 2.35 -6.19
CA ASN A 119 -6.20 2.68 -5.99
C ASN A 119 -5.43 2.16 -7.20
N ARG A 120 -4.61 3.02 -7.80
CA ARG A 120 -3.63 2.62 -8.80
C ARG A 120 -2.27 2.82 -8.19
N VAL A 121 -1.50 1.74 -8.05
CA VAL A 121 -0.29 1.76 -7.26
C VAL A 121 0.86 1.10 -8.00
N SER A 122 2.04 1.66 -7.84
CA SER A 122 3.28 1.05 -8.27
C SER A 122 4.20 0.96 -7.05
N VAL A 123 4.65 -0.24 -6.74
CA VAL A 123 5.61 -0.52 -5.67
C VAL A 123 6.91 -0.98 -6.31
N ASP A 124 8.03 -0.45 -5.85
CA ASP A 124 9.33 -0.79 -6.43
C ASP A 124 9.82 -2.15 -5.91
N PHE A 125 9.32 -3.23 -6.52
CA PHE A 125 9.72 -4.59 -6.17
C PHE A 125 11.21 -4.86 -6.38
N PRO A 126 11.83 -4.39 -7.48
CA PRO A 126 13.29 -4.57 -7.61
C PRO A 126 14.07 -3.98 -6.44
N ALA A 127 13.66 -2.82 -5.92
CA ALA A 127 14.30 -2.21 -4.75
C ALA A 127 14.11 -3.06 -3.50
N ILE A 128 12.92 -3.64 -3.31
CA ILE A 128 12.68 -4.57 -2.20
C ILE A 128 13.60 -5.77 -2.31
N LEU A 129 13.60 -6.42 -3.48
CA LEU A 129 14.39 -7.64 -3.72
C LEU A 129 15.88 -7.38 -3.52
N ALA A 130 16.40 -6.25 -4.01
CA ALA A 130 17.81 -5.89 -3.84
C ALA A 130 18.19 -5.79 -2.37
N GLN A 131 17.34 -5.14 -1.56
CA GLN A 131 17.58 -5.01 -0.12
C GLN A 131 17.51 -6.36 0.60
N LEU A 132 16.77 -7.32 0.07
CA LEU A 132 16.66 -8.66 0.62
C LEU A 132 17.72 -9.62 0.04
N GLY A 133 18.67 -9.11 -0.75
CA GLY A 133 19.77 -9.91 -1.28
C GLY A 133 19.54 -10.47 -2.69
N GLN A 134 18.50 -10.01 -3.38
CA GLN A 134 18.12 -10.48 -4.71
C GLN A 134 18.14 -9.32 -5.71
N ASP A 135 19.32 -8.82 -6.04
CA ASP A 135 19.46 -7.69 -6.97
C ASP A 135 19.36 -8.18 -8.41
N ILE A 136 18.24 -7.92 -9.07
CA ILE A 136 17.97 -8.39 -10.43
C ILE A 136 18.63 -7.54 -11.51
N PHE A 137 19.19 -6.38 -11.14
CA PHE A 137 19.86 -5.46 -12.08
C PHE A 137 21.38 -5.56 -12.02
N ASN A 138 21.92 -6.29 -11.08
CA ASN A 138 23.35 -6.54 -10.93
C ASN A 138 23.63 -8.05 -10.87
#